data_951b4dd04f1ad74f19a5dc875ce999fd
#
_entry.id   951b4dd04f1ad74f19a5dc875ce999fd
#
_cell.length_a   1.000
_cell.length_b   1.000
_cell.length_c   1.000
_cell.angle_alpha   90.00
_cell.angle_beta   90.00
_cell.angle_gamma   90.00
#
_symmetry.space_group_name_H-M   'P 1'
#
loop_
_entity.id
_entity.type
_entity.pdbx_description
1 polymer ?
#
loop_
_entity_poly.entity_id
_entity_poly.type
_entity_poly.pdbx_seq_one_letter_code
_entity_poly.pdbx_strand_id
1 'polypeptide(L)'
;MREAVAEGLGTIGAPAVDSVVRSLSSPERSDGSLAALERLSLVGRGDDVRRFAAQAVASALESYGLGSPIEPGGDERLHLLKDSLLARADRDAVIGLRAAALLGDRSAMSVALESLSVTDPAQRANALEVIESVGARDIVRPLLWMWDGATPRRSDPDWLQRLSRDPDDWIRACADLLIGPEEESSMTQTLDTLPLMQRVLFLRQVHLFAELPPPDLKPIAMVAEEHAFSDGETIAEQGDPGDAMHIIVSGDVSIVVKADGQERVIAVRSSGDVIGEMAVITSRPRMAGLVAAGPVRVLSIGRLQFESILRERPETSLGVIRVLCQRLAEPMDAGGPG
;
A
#
# COMPACT_ATOMS: atom_id res chain seq x y z
N MET A 1 -14.97 11.25 -0.62
CA MET A 1 -16.05 10.85 0.32
C MET A 1 -15.69 11.13 1.79
N ARG A 2 -14.51 10.68 2.31
CA ARG A 2 -14.09 10.93 3.72
C ARG A 2 -14.05 12.42 4.06
N GLU A 3 -13.51 13.24 3.17
CA GLU A 3 -13.37 14.69 3.35
C GLU A 3 -14.73 15.41 3.37
N ALA A 4 -15.65 15.04 2.49
CA ALA A 4 -17.02 15.58 2.48
C ALA A 4 -17.82 15.23 3.74
N VAL A 5 -17.60 14.02 4.30
CA VAL A 5 -18.21 13.62 5.57
C VAL A 5 -17.63 14.44 6.74
N ALA A 6 -16.30 14.63 6.76
CA ALA A 6 -15.65 15.46 7.78
C ALA A 6 -16.12 16.93 7.73
N GLU A 7 -16.32 17.48 6.54
CA GLU A 7 -16.87 18.81 6.32
C GLU A 7 -18.33 18.91 6.80
N GLY A 8 -19.17 17.91 6.45
CA GLY A 8 -20.55 17.83 6.92
C GLY A 8 -20.66 17.71 8.44
N LEU A 9 -19.78 16.92 9.08
CA LEU A 9 -19.72 16.82 10.54
C LEU A 9 -19.26 18.14 11.18
N GLY A 10 -18.32 18.85 10.54
CA GLY A 10 -17.89 20.18 10.96
C GLY A 10 -19.03 21.19 11.01
N THR A 11 -19.98 21.15 10.07
CA THR A 11 -21.14 22.02 10.06
C THR A 11 -22.19 21.72 11.13
N ILE A 12 -22.28 20.45 11.61
CA ILE A 12 -23.16 20.05 12.73
C ILE A 12 -22.64 20.57 14.07
N GLY A 13 -21.32 20.76 14.21
CA GLY A 13 -20.70 21.32 15.38
C GLY A 13 -20.68 20.40 16.61
N ALA A 14 -20.78 20.94 17.79
CA ALA A 14 -20.62 20.24 19.06
C ALA A 14 -21.43 18.94 19.22
N PRO A 15 -22.68 18.78 18.77
CA PRO A 15 -23.42 17.53 18.87
C PRO A 15 -22.77 16.35 18.13
N ALA A 16 -21.96 16.61 17.08
CA ALA A 16 -21.25 15.58 16.34
C ALA A 16 -20.03 15.02 17.09
N VAL A 17 -19.42 15.79 18.00
CA VAL A 17 -18.15 15.46 18.67
C VAL A 17 -18.23 14.12 19.39
N ASP A 18 -19.29 13.87 20.15
CA ASP A 18 -19.48 12.63 20.90
C ASP A 18 -19.55 11.38 20.02
N SER A 19 -20.19 11.50 18.86
CA SER A 19 -20.28 10.40 17.90
C SER A 19 -18.95 10.16 17.19
N VAL A 20 -18.25 11.24 16.84
CA VAL A 20 -16.94 11.18 16.16
C VAL A 20 -15.88 10.61 17.12
N VAL A 21 -15.85 11.05 18.38
CA VAL A 21 -14.93 10.51 19.40
C VAL A 21 -15.15 9.02 19.61
N ARG A 22 -16.40 8.56 19.69
CA ARG A 22 -16.68 7.11 19.79
C ARG A 22 -16.21 6.32 18.57
N SER A 23 -16.26 6.91 17.38
CA SER A 23 -15.81 6.25 16.16
C SER A 23 -14.29 6.17 16.01
N LEU A 24 -13.51 6.89 16.81
CA LEU A 24 -12.05 6.76 16.88
C LEU A 24 -11.61 5.32 17.24
N SER A 25 -12.39 4.61 18.05
CA SER A 25 -12.08 3.23 18.46
C SER A 25 -12.22 2.21 17.30
N SER A 26 -12.76 2.60 16.15
CA SER A 26 -12.88 1.74 14.98
C SER A 26 -11.70 2.00 14.02
N PRO A 27 -10.81 1.02 13.78
CA PRO A 27 -9.61 1.21 12.94
C PRO A 27 -9.93 1.73 11.54
N GLU A 28 -11.04 1.27 10.95
CA GLU A 28 -11.48 1.69 9.61
C GLU A 28 -11.96 3.14 9.53
N ARG A 29 -12.34 3.73 10.68
CA ARG A 29 -12.95 5.06 10.78
C ARG A 29 -12.05 6.09 11.45
N SER A 30 -10.96 5.66 12.08
CA SER A 30 -10.09 6.52 12.89
C SER A 30 -9.55 7.72 12.13
N ASP A 31 -9.08 7.54 10.91
CA ASP A 31 -8.57 8.62 10.04
C ASP A 31 -9.63 9.66 9.69
N GLY A 32 -10.82 9.22 9.27
CA GLY A 32 -11.94 10.10 8.97
C GLY A 32 -12.46 10.83 10.21
N SER A 33 -12.43 10.16 11.35
CA SER A 33 -12.83 10.72 12.64
C SER A 33 -11.83 11.79 13.11
N LEU A 34 -10.53 11.54 12.96
CA LEU A 34 -9.50 12.54 13.24
C LEU A 34 -9.64 13.77 12.35
N ALA A 35 -9.80 13.57 11.04
CA ALA A 35 -10.02 14.68 10.11
C ALA A 35 -11.28 15.51 10.44
N ALA A 36 -12.32 14.88 10.97
CA ALA A 36 -13.49 15.60 11.46
C ALA A 36 -13.19 16.38 12.75
N LEU A 37 -12.48 15.77 13.72
CA LEU A 37 -12.11 16.42 14.97
C LEU A 37 -11.12 17.58 14.78
N GLU A 38 -10.28 17.52 13.75
CA GLU A 38 -9.41 18.66 13.35
C GLU A 38 -10.21 19.93 13.00
N ARG A 39 -11.47 19.76 12.59
CA ARG A 39 -12.39 20.86 12.23
C ARG A 39 -13.36 21.24 13.36
N LEU A 40 -13.44 20.42 14.42
CA LEU A 40 -14.36 20.61 15.54
C LEU A 40 -13.63 21.15 16.78
N SER A 41 -14.39 21.82 17.65
CA SER A 41 -13.89 22.21 18.98
C SER A 41 -14.05 21.06 19.97
N LEU A 42 -12.96 20.68 20.64
CA LEU A 42 -12.91 19.53 21.58
C LEU A 42 -13.37 19.88 22.99
N VAL A 43 -14.24 20.87 23.20
CA VAL A 43 -14.66 21.30 24.53
C VAL A 43 -15.14 20.12 25.37
N GLY A 44 -14.41 19.83 26.46
CA GLY A 44 -14.75 18.77 27.42
C GLY A 44 -14.41 17.34 27.00
N ARG A 45 -13.71 17.12 25.86
CA ARG A 45 -13.35 15.77 25.35
C ARG A 45 -11.85 15.50 25.23
N GLY A 46 -11.01 16.34 25.82
CA GLY A 46 -9.56 16.18 25.79
C GLY A 46 -9.06 14.84 26.31
N ASP A 47 -9.66 14.32 27.38
CA ASP A 47 -9.26 13.05 27.98
C ASP A 47 -9.55 11.83 27.08
N ASP A 48 -10.65 11.85 26.34
CA ASP A 48 -10.97 10.78 25.38
C ASP A 48 -9.98 10.76 24.21
N VAL A 49 -9.65 11.94 23.66
CA VAL A 49 -8.65 12.09 22.61
C VAL A 49 -7.26 11.71 23.12
N ARG A 50 -6.90 12.10 24.36
CA ARG A 50 -5.63 11.70 24.98
C ARG A 50 -5.52 10.19 25.11
N ARG A 51 -6.57 9.52 25.58
CA ARG A 51 -6.62 8.05 25.70
C ARG A 51 -6.45 7.38 24.35
N PHE A 52 -7.15 7.86 23.33
CA PHE A 52 -7.02 7.34 21.97
C PHE A 52 -5.59 7.55 21.41
N ALA A 53 -5.02 8.74 21.57
CA ALA A 53 -3.65 9.02 21.16
C ALA A 53 -2.64 8.08 21.83
N ALA A 54 -2.78 7.85 23.15
CA ALA A 54 -1.92 6.93 23.90
C ALA A 54 -2.07 5.47 23.42
N GLN A 55 -3.28 5.04 23.07
CA GLN A 55 -3.52 3.70 22.50
C GLN A 55 -2.89 3.55 21.11
N ALA A 56 -3.02 4.54 20.24
CA ALA A 56 -2.39 4.52 18.92
C ALA A 56 -0.87 4.46 19.03
N VAL A 57 -0.28 5.25 19.93
CA VAL A 57 1.16 5.22 20.23
C VAL A 57 1.60 3.84 20.75
N ALA A 58 0.85 3.24 21.66
CA ALA A 58 1.16 1.90 22.18
C ALA A 58 1.12 0.84 21.06
N SER A 59 0.12 0.89 20.18
CA SER A 59 0.01 0.02 19.00
C SER A 59 1.20 0.20 18.03
N ALA A 60 1.60 1.45 17.78
CA ALA A 60 2.75 1.77 16.95
C ALA A 60 4.04 1.16 17.51
N LEU A 61 4.29 1.37 18.81
CA LEU A 61 5.48 0.85 19.50
C LEU A 61 5.52 -0.68 19.53
N GLU A 62 4.38 -1.32 19.76
CA GLU A 62 4.27 -2.79 19.73
C GLU A 62 4.58 -3.32 18.33
N SER A 63 3.97 -2.75 17.30
CA SER A 63 4.17 -3.17 15.91
C SER A 63 5.61 -2.97 15.46
N TYR A 64 6.22 -1.84 15.80
CA TYR A 64 7.63 -1.56 15.53
C TYR A 64 8.55 -2.53 16.29
N GLY A 65 8.28 -2.77 17.56
CA GLY A 65 9.03 -3.70 18.39
C GLY A 65 9.00 -5.13 17.90
N LEU A 66 7.92 -5.54 17.24
CA LEU A 66 7.79 -6.86 16.61
C LEU A 66 8.43 -6.91 15.22
N GLY A 67 8.26 -5.86 14.42
CA GLY A 67 8.69 -5.83 13.03
C GLY A 67 10.18 -5.54 12.86
N SER A 68 10.72 -4.54 13.57
CA SER A 68 12.09 -4.07 13.35
C SER A 68 13.17 -5.14 13.60
N PRO A 69 13.04 -6.09 14.57
CA PRO A 69 14.02 -7.16 14.77
C PRO A 69 13.90 -8.32 13.78
N ILE A 70 12.97 -8.29 12.84
CA ILE A 70 12.85 -9.36 11.84
C ILE A 70 13.98 -9.23 10.83
N GLU A 71 14.81 -10.28 10.72
CA GLU A 71 15.83 -10.43 9.68
C GLU A 71 15.32 -11.48 8.67
N PRO A 72 14.76 -11.07 7.54
CA PRO A 72 14.08 -12.01 6.62
C PRO A 72 15.02 -13.00 5.91
N GLY A 73 16.29 -12.65 5.75
CA GLY A 73 17.30 -13.56 5.19
C GLY A 73 17.05 -14.07 3.76
N GLY A 74 16.05 -13.59 3.07
CA GLY A 74 15.61 -14.05 1.75
C GLY A 74 14.24 -14.74 1.74
N ASP A 75 13.58 -14.92 2.89
CA ASP A 75 12.20 -15.39 2.96
C ASP A 75 11.23 -14.23 2.71
N GLU A 76 10.60 -14.22 1.54
CA GLU A 76 9.63 -13.21 1.10
C GLU A 76 8.41 -13.11 2.04
N ARG A 77 8.02 -14.19 2.70
CA ARG A 77 6.91 -14.21 3.66
C ARG A 77 7.29 -13.44 4.93
N LEU A 78 8.55 -13.59 5.39
CA LEU A 78 9.08 -12.81 6.51
C LEU A 78 9.24 -11.34 6.14
N HIS A 79 9.66 -11.03 4.92
CA HIS A 79 9.68 -9.66 4.40
C HIS A 79 8.28 -9.06 4.42
N LEU A 80 7.27 -9.80 3.92
CA LEU A 80 5.89 -9.34 3.89
C LEU A 80 5.38 -9.01 5.30
N LEU A 81 5.61 -9.90 6.28
CA LEU A 81 5.19 -9.66 7.67
C LEU A 81 5.93 -8.48 8.29
N LYS A 82 7.25 -8.40 8.11
CA LYS A 82 8.07 -7.27 8.60
C LYS A 82 7.53 -5.94 8.10
N ASP A 83 7.38 -5.80 6.79
CA ASP A 83 6.96 -4.54 6.17
C ASP A 83 5.51 -4.20 6.53
N SER A 84 4.66 -5.22 6.71
CA SER A 84 3.29 -5.01 7.18
C SER A 84 3.24 -4.48 8.62
N LEU A 85 4.09 -5.01 9.51
CA LEU A 85 4.21 -4.53 10.89
C LEU A 85 4.77 -3.12 10.95
N LEU A 86 5.80 -2.81 10.17
CA LEU A 86 6.39 -1.48 10.10
C LEU A 86 5.41 -0.47 9.50
N ALA A 87 4.69 -0.82 8.44
CA ALA A 87 3.65 0.03 7.86
C ALA A 87 2.50 0.31 8.84
N ARG A 88 2.10 -0.69 9.67
CA ARG A 88 1.15 -0.48 10.76
C ARG A 88 1.72 0.44 11.82
N ALA A 89 2.97 0.26 12.21
CA ALA A 89 3.65 1.10 13.20
C ALA A 89 3.68 2.56 12.76
N ASP A 90 4.07 2.84 11.52
CA ASP A 90 4.12 4.20 10.97
C ASP A 90 2.73 4.83 10.91
N ARG A 91 1.73 4.10 10.42
CA ARG A 91 0.34 4.56 10.38
C ARG A 91 -0.19 4.93 11.76
N ASP A 92 -0.01 4.04 12.74
CA ASP A 92 -0.53 4.22 14.09
C ASP A 92 0.24 5.34 14.82
N ALA A 93 1.55 5.51 14.56
CA ALA A 93 2.34 6.63 15.05
C ALA A 93 1.79 7.97 14.52
N VAL A 94 1.53 8.08 13.21
CA VAL A 94 0.96 9.29 12.60
C VAL A 94 -0.43 9.57 13.18
N ILE A 95 -1.28 8.57 13.36
CA ILE A 95 -2.60 8.68 14.00
C ILE A 95 -2.45 9.21 15.44
N GLY A 96 -1.52 8.65 16.22
CA GLY A 96 -1.24 9.08 17.59
C GLY A 96 -0.77 10.52 17.66
N LEU A 97 0.14 10.94 16.76
CA LEU A 97 0.64 12.30 16.67
C LEU A 97 -0.45 13.31 16.24
N ARG A 98 -1.29 12.95 15.25
CA ARG A 98 -2.43 13.79 14.85
C ARG A 98 -3.44 13.94 15.99
N ALA A 99 -3.73 12.88 16.72
CA ALA A 99 -4.58 12.95 17.90
C ALA A 99 -3.95 13.81 19.02
N ALA A 100 -2.64 13.68 19.26
CA ALA A 100 -1.92 14.52 20.21
C ALA A 100 -1.91 16.00 19.82
N ALA A 101 -1.85 16.31 18.52
CA ALA A 101 -1.95 17.66 17.99
C ALA A 101 -3.28 18.36 18.34
N LEU A 102 -4.36 17.59 18.45
CA LEU A 102 -5.66 18.13 18.89
C LEU A 102 -5.65 18.64 20.33
N LEU A 103 -4.68 18.21 21.14
CA LEU A 103 -4.49 18.63 22.53
C LEU A 103 -3.52 19.80 22.71
N GLY A 104 -2.82 20.21 21.64
CA GLY A 104 -1.79 21.24 21.63
C GLY A 104 -1.89 22.22 20.46
N ASP A 105 -0.75 22.65 19.92
CA ASP A 105 -0.69 23.50 18.74
C ASP A 105 -0.80 22.66 17.45
N ARG A 106 -2.00 22.68 16.88
CA ARG A 106 -2.35 21.94 15.67
C ARG A 106 -1.53 22.36 14.46
N SER A 107 -1.26 23.65 14.31
CA SER A 107 -0.58 24.18 13.12
C SER A 107 0.88 23.77 13.08
N ALA A 108 1.60 23.94 14.20
CA ALA A 108 2.99 23.54 14.30
C ALA A 108 3.16 22.00 14.13
N MET A 109 2.24 21.21 14.70
CA MET A 109 2.25 19.76 14.57
C MET A 109 1.99 19.29 13.13
N SER A 110 1.06 19.92 12.40
CA SER A 110 0.78 19.57 10.98
C SER A 110 2.02 19.76 10.11
N VAL A 111 2.71 20.89 10.24
CA VAL A 111 3.95 21.19 9.49
C VAL A 111 5.06 20.17 9.85
N ALA A 112 5.18 19.84 11.13
CA ALA A 112 6.16 18.86 11.57
C ALA A 112 5.87 17.44 11.04
N LEU A 113 4.60 17.01 11.01
CA LEU A 113 4.19 15.73 10.44
C LEU A 113 4.49 15.61 8.94
N GLU A 114 4.25 16.67 8.17
CA GLU A 114 4.62 16.72 6.75
C GLU A 114 6.14 16.57 6.56
N SER A 115 6.92 17.19 7.46
CA SER A 115 8.38 17.12 7.42
C SER A 115 8.96 15.77 7.84
N LEU A 116 8.22 14.92 8.58
CA LEU A 116 8.65 13.55 8.91
C LEU A 116 8.71 12.63 7.68
N SER A 117 7.88 12.88 6.68
CA SER A 117 7.84 12.11 5.43
C SER A 117 8.99 12.43 4.46
N VAL A 118 9.76 13.49 4.74
CA VAL A 118 10.88 13.93 3.90
C VAL A 118 12.13 13.06 4.19
N THR A 119 12.86 12.73 3.13
CA THR A 119 14.08 11.90 3.20
C THR A 119 15.30 12.61 3.80
N ASP A 120 15.25 13.94 3.94
CA ASP A 120 16.37 14.73 4.50
C ASP A 120 16.48 14.53 6.02
N PRO A 121 17.60 13.97 6.53
CA PRO A 121 17.79 13.73 7.95
C PRO A 121 17.74 14.99 8.83
N ALA A 122 18.19 16.15 8.30
CA ALA A 122 18.17 17.40 9.04
C ALA A 122 16.74 17.93 9.22
N GLN A 123 15.93 17.87 8.16
CA GLN A 123 14.51 18.26 8.23
C GLN A 123 13.74 17.33 9.17
N ARG A 124 14.02 16.01 9.13
CA ARG A 124 13.40 15.04 10.04
C ARG A 124 13.78 15.31 11.51
N ALA A 125 15.04 15.61 11.80
CA ALA A 125 15.48 15.95 13.15
C ALA A 125 14.78 17.20 13.70
N ASN A 126 14.67 18.26 12.88
CA ASN A 126 13.94 19.46 13.23
C ASN A 126 12.44 19.19 13.47
N ALA A 127 11.83 18.34 12.64
CA ALA A 127 10.43 17.95 12.82
C ALA A 127 10.21 17.22 14.16
N LEU A 128 11.09 16.29 14.54
CA LEU A 128 11.04 15.57 15.82
C LEU A 128 11.19 16.51 17.01
N GLU A 129 12.06 17.52 16.94
CA GLU A 129 12.22 18.54 17.97
C GLU A 129 10.95 19.39 18.13
N VAL A 130 10.31 19.81 17.02
CA VAL A 130 9.03 20.53 17.04
C VAL A 130 7.94 19.66 17.65
N ILE A 131 7.82 18.39 17.23
CA ILE A 131 6.83 17.43 17.75
C ILE A 131 6.99 17.26 19.26
N GLU A 132 8.24 17.12 19.76
CA GLU A 132 8.51 17.00 21.19
C GLU A 132 8.16 18.28 21.98
N SER A 133 8.35 19.45 21.36
CA SER A 133 8.11 20.74 22.03
C SER A 133 6.63 21.12 22.10
N VAL A 134 5.86 20.78 21.09
CA VAL A 134 4.48 21.25 20.86
C VAL A 134 3.44 20.22 21.28
N GLY A 135 3.77 18.94 21.23
CA GLY A 135 2.86 17.84 21.55
C GLY A 135 2.69 17.58 23.04
N ALA A 136 1.72 16.74 23.37
CA ALA A 136 1.61 16.15 24.71
C ALA A 136 2.83 15.23 24.94
N ARG A 137 3.86 15.73 25.62
CA ARG A 137 5.19 15.08 25.76
C ARG A 137 5.10 13.62 26.25
N ASP A 138 4.19 13.34 27.16
CA ASP A 138 3.94 12.00 27.70
C ASP A 138 3.48 11.01 26.61
N ILE A 139 2.80 11.48 25.56
CA ILE A 139 2.31 10.69 24.44
C ILE A 139 3.37 10.60 23.34
N VAL A 140 3.99 11.72 22.99
CA VAL A 140 4.86 11.84 21.80
C VAL A 140 6.25 11.26 22.04
N ARG A 141 6.85 11.52 23.20
CA ARG A 141 8.22 11.13 23.53
C ARG A 141 8.52 9.63 23.34
N PRO A 142 7.61 8.70 23.68
CA PRO A 142 7.84 7.28 23.42
C PRO A 142 8.00 6.91 21.95
N LEU A 143 7.50 7.71 21.00
CA LEU A 143 7.63 7.45 19.57
C LEU A 143 8.99 7.83 19.00
N LEU A 144 9.72 8.76 19.64
CA LEU A 144 10.93 9.33 19.05
C LEU A 144 12.00 8.26 18.74
N TRP A 145 12.11 7.24 19.59
CA TRP A 145 13.09 6.17 19.38
C TRP A 145 12.82 5.32 18.12
N MET A 146 11.59 5.29 17.59
CA MET A 146 11.28 4.58 16.34
C MET A 146 12.01 5.22 15.14
N TRP A 147 12.20 6.54 15.19
CA TRP A 147 12.87 7.30 14.14
C TRP A 147 14.38 7.45 14.37
N ASP A 148 14.87 7.17 15.58
CA ASP A 148 16.31 7.10 15.89
C ASP A 148 16.97 5.82 15.38
N GLY A 149 16.22 4.92 14.74
CA GLY A 149 16.73 3.67 14.19
C GLY A 149 17.09 2.62 15.24
N ALA A 150 16.62 2.78 16.48
CA ALA A 150 16.84 1.80 17.53
C ALA A 150 16.08 0.51 17.23
N THR A 151 16.80 -0.61 17.20
CA THR A 151 16.21 -1.94 17.01
C THR A 151 16.06 -2.61 18.38
N PRO A 152 14.81 -2.78 18.88
CA PRO A 152 14.57 -3.48 20.13
C PRO A 152 14.96 -4.96 20.01
N ARG A 153 15.44 -5.54 21.10
CA ARG A 153 15.65 -6.99 21.16
C ARG A 153 14.29 -7.68 21.34
N ARG A 154 14.01 -8.67 20.49
CA ARG A 154 12.85 -9.52 20.68
C ARG A 154 13.05 -10.40 21.91
N SER A 155 12.12 -10.31 22.86
CA SER A 155 12.16 -11.10 24.10
C SER A 155 11.07 -12.17 24.17
N ASP A 156 10.09 -12.13 23.26
CA ASP A 156 8.94 -13.05 23.23
C ASP A 156 9.20 -14.18 22.22
N PRO A 157 9.39 -15.44 22.66
CA PRO A 157 9.59 -16.56 21.77
C PRO A 157 8.31 -16.92 20.99
N ASP A 158 7.12 -16.62 21.53
CA ASP A 158 5.83 -16.99 20.94
C ASP A 158 5.20 -15.85 20.13
N TRP A 159 6.00 -14.86 19.74
CA TRP A 159 5.55 -13.66 19.02
C TRP A 159 4.74 -13.97 17.76
N LEU A 160 5.12 -14.99 17.00
CA LEU A 160 4.44 -15.37 15.75
C LEU A 160 3.06 -15.98 16.04
N GLN A 161 2.94 -16.85 17.06
CA GLN A 161 1.67 -17.37 17.50
C GLN A 161 0.75 -16.30 18.09
N ARG A 162 1.31 -15.25 18.70
CA ARG A 162 0.54 -14.10 19.13
C ARG A 162 -0.01 -13.31 17.96
N LEU A 163 0.77 -13.12 16.89
CA LEU A 163 0.32 -12.44 15.67
C LEU A 163 -0.75 -13.23 14.91
N SER A 164 -0.80 -14.56 14.99
CA SER A 164 -1.90 -15.36 14.42
C SER A 164 -3.25 -15.12 15.11
N ARG A 165 -3.25 -14.37 16.22
CA ARG A 165 -4.47 -13.93 16.95
C ARG A 165 -4.61 -12.41 16.96
N ASP A 166 -3.85 -11.70 16.15
CA ASP A 166 -3.89 -10.23 16.06
C ASP A 166 -5.30 -9.78 15.63
N PRO A 167 -5.83 -8.67 16.18
CA PRO A 167 -7.11 -8.12 15.75
C PRO A 167 -7.12 -7.66 14.28
N ASP A 168 -5.97 -7.32 13.71
CA ASP A 168 -5.83 -6.98 12.30
C ASP A 168 -5.79 -8.25 11.44
N ASP A 169 -6.82 -8.44 10.61
CA ASP A 169 -6.96 -9.61 9.71
C ASP A 169 -5.78 -9.77 8.76
N TRP A 170 -5.16 -8.66 8.36
CA TRP A 170 -4.02 -8.68 7.47
C TRP A 170 -2.77 -9.22 8.17
N ILE A 171 -2.49 -8.75 9.38
CA ILE A 171 -1.35 -9.24 10.19
C ILE A 171 -1.53 -10.71 10.55
N ARG A 172 -2.78 -11.14 10.90
CA ARG A 172 -3.08 -12.57 11.10
C ARG A 172 -2.74 -13.37 9.85
N ALA A 173 -3.22 -12.95 8.68
CA ALA A 173 -2.98 -13.67 7.44
C ALA A 173 -1.48 -13.77 7.11
N CYS A 174 -0.69 -12.73 7.37
CA CYS A 174 0.77 -12.77 7.22
C CYS A 174 1.42 -13.74 8.21
N ALA A 175 0.96 -13.81 9.45
CA ALA A 175 1.48 -14.74 10.45
C ALA A 175 1.10 -16.19 10.12
N ASP A 176 -0.14 -16.45 9.71
CA ASP A 176 -0.64 -17.78 9.34
C ASP A 176 0.10 -18.32 8.11
N LEU A 177 0.49 -17.45 7.16
CA LEU A 177 1.31 -17.81 6.01
C LEU A 177 2.70 -18.36 6.42
N LEU A 178 3.24 -17.91 7.56
CA LEU A 178 4.53 -18.39 8.10
C LEU A 178 4.39 -19.63 8.96
N ILE A 179 3.24 -19.82 9.64
CA ILE A 179 2.97 -20.98 10.49
C ILE A 179 2.54 -22.20 9.64
N GLY A 180 1.88 -21.94 8.53
CA GLY A 180 1.43 -22.98 7.60
C GLY A 180 2.59 -23.78 7.01
N PRO A 181 2.33 -25.00 6.50
CA PRO A 181 3.34 -25.77 5.78
C PRO A 181 3.86 -24.94 4.60
N GLU A 182 5.16 -25.08 4.32
CA GLU A 182 5.72 -24.56 3.07
C GLU A 182 5.06 -25.32 1.90
N GLU A 183 3.97 -24.77 1.39
CA GLU A 183 3.54 -25.16 0.05
C GLU A 183 4.64 -24.66 -0.89
N GLU A 184 5.47 -25.61 -1.33
CA GLU A 184 6.40 -25.35 -2.43
C GLU A 184 5.60 -24.64 -3.53
N SER A 185 5.97 -23.39 -3.83
CA SER A 185 5.45 -22.62 -4.97
C SER A 185 5.86 -23.36 -6.27
N SER A 186 5.29 -24.53 -6.48
CA SER A 186 5.30 -25.17 -7.79
C SER A 186 4.34 -24.37 -8.65
N MET A 187 4.88 -23.45 -9.45
CA MET A 187 4.16 -22.67 -10.47
C MET A 187 3.46 -23.56 -11.52
N THR A 188 3.32 -24.87 -11.28
CA THR A 188 2.78 -25.86 -12.21
C THR A 188 1.43 -26.43 -11.75
N GLN A 189 0.79 -25.87 -10.72
CA GLN A 189 -0.52 -26.36 -10.30
C GLN A 189 -1.64 -25.79 -11.16
N THR A 190 -2.36 -26.72 -11.79
CA THR A 190 -3.70 -26.65 -12.38
C THR A 190 -4.56 -25.50 -11.85
N LEU A 191 -5.09 -24.70 -12.80
CA LEU A 191 -6.30 -23.84 -12.89
C LEU A 191 -7.09 -23.45 -11.61
N ASP A 192 -6.55 -23.61 -10.41
CA ASP A 192 -7.12 -23.03 -9.19
C ASP A 192 -6.54 -21.65 -8.96
N THR A 193 -7.41 -20.69 -8.80
CA THR A 193 -7.10 -19.28 -8.55
C THR A 193 -6.04 -19.13 -7.45
N LEU A 194 -4.96 -18.39 -7.76
CA LEU A 194 -3.92 -18.09 -6.77
C LEU A 194 -4.55 -17.55 -5.47
N PRO A 195 -4.25 -18.12 -4.30
CA PRO A 195 -4.69 -17.57 -3.02
C PRO A 195 -4.30 -16.10 -2.87
N LEU A 196 -5.10 -15.32 -2.15
CA LEU A 196 -4.89 -13.87 -2.00
C LEU A 196 -3.45 -13.52 -1.59
N MET A 197 -2.88 -14.25 -0.63
CA MET A 197 -1.52 -13.99 -0.13
C MET A 197 -0.45 -14.27 -1.19
N GLN A 198 -0.63 -15.29 -2.01
CA GLN A 198 0.28 -15.58 -3.13
C GLN A 198 0.20 -14.50 -4.21
N ARG A 199 -0.99 -13.96 -4.49
CA ARG A 199 -1.15 -12.80 -5.37
C ARG A 199 -0.42 -11.58 -4.83
N VAL A 200 -0.52 -11.31 -3.54
CA VAL A 200 0.20 -10.18 -2.91
C VAL A 200 1.71 -10.38 -2.98
N LEU A 201 2.22 -11.57 -2.68
CA LEU A 201 3.65 -11.88 -2.81
C LEU A 201 4.14 -11.69 -4.26
N PHE A 202 3.33 -12.14 -5.23
CA PHE A 202 3.64 -11.95 -6.64
C PHE A 202 3.61 -10.47 -7.04
N LEU A 203 2.54 -9.73 -6.70
CA LEU A 203 2.41 -8.30 -7.01
C LEU A 203 3.57 -7.47 -6.43
N ARG A 204 4.11 -7.86 -5.30
CA ARG A 204 5.26 -7.22 -4.66
C ARG A 204 6.53 -7.27 -5.51
N GLN A 205 6.70 -8.32 -6.32
CA GLN A 205 7.83 -8.47 -7.25
C GLN A 205 7.62 -7.72 -8.56
N VAL A 206 6.39 -7.27 -8.84
CA VAL A 206 6.05 -6.51 -10.04
C VAL A 206 6.54 -5.08 -9.88
N HIS A 207 7.39 -4.63 -10.80
CA HIS A 207 8.04 -3.32 -10.74
C HIS A 207 7.05 -2.16 -10.52
N LEU A 208 5.88 -2.21 -11.14
CA LEU A 208 4.83 -1.18 -10.98
C LEU A 208 4.33 -1.02 -9.53
N PHE A 209 4.45 -2.05 -8.72
CA PHE A 209 3.92 -2.11 -7.36
C PHE A 209 5.00 -2.30 -6.29
N ALA A 210 6.26 -2.42 -6.68
CA ALA A 210 7.38 -2.77 -5.78
C ALA A 210 7.59 -1.77 -4.63
N GLU A 211 7.23 -0.50 -4.84
CA GLU A 211 7.34 0.54 -3.81
C GLU A 211 6.10 0.68 -2.91
N LEU A 212 5.02 -0.09 -3.20
CA LEU A 212 3.81 -0.02 -2.40
C LEU A 212 3.96 -0.82 -1.10
N PRO A 213 3.51 -0.26 0.03
CA PRO A 213 3.42 -1.01 1.27
C PRO A 213 2.51 -2.24 1.10
N PRO A 214 2.82 -3.38 1.73
CA PRO A 214 2.03 -4.61 1.58
C PRO A 214 0.52 -4.44 1.83
N PRO A 215 0.05 -3.65 2.82
CA PRO A 215 -1.38 -3.41 3.00
C PRO A 215 -2.08 -2.75 1.82
N ASP A 216 -1.35 -2.01 0.97
CA ASP A 216 -1.89 -1.35 -0.22
C ASP A 216 -1.96 -2.29 -1.43
N LEU A 217 -1.18 -3.38 -1.43
CA LEU A 217 -1.27 -4.45 -2.42
C LEU A 217 -2.52 -5.32 -2.23
N LYS A 218 -3.03 -5.46 -1.00
CA LYS A 218 -4.21 -6.27 -0.71
C LYS A 218 -5.44 -5.90 -1.55
N PRO A 219 -5.89 -4.61 -1.62
CA PRO A 219 -7.01 -4.22 -2.47
C PRO A 219 -6.77 -4.54 -3.95
N ILE A 220 -5.54 -4.37 -4.45
CA ILE A 220 -5.15 -4.68 -5.83
C ILE A 220 -5.28 -6.19 -6.06
N ALA A 221 -4.74 -7.01 -5.16
CA ALA A 221 -4.81 -8.47 -5.24
C ALA A 221 -6.26 -9.01 -5.17
N MET A 222 -7.14 -8.32 -4.43
CA MET A 222 -8.56 -8.72 -4.29
C MET A 222 -9.37 -8.48 -5.56
N VAL A 223 -9.06 -7.44 -6.33
CA VAL A 223 -9.79 -7.11 -7.58
C VAL A 223 -9.15 -7.70 -8.82
N ALA A 224 -7.93 -8.24 -8.70
CA ALA A 224 -7.24 -8.87 -9.81
C ALA A 224 -7.90 -10.22 -10.15
N GLU A 225 -8.27 -10.39 -11.42
CA GLU A 225 -8.86 -11.62 -11.95
C GLU A 225 -7.81 -12.40 -12.72
N GLU A 226 -7.76 -13.71 -12.51
CA GLU A 226 -6.82 -14.59 -13.21
C GLU A 226 -7.41 -15.08 -14.53
N HIS A 227 -6.63 -14.94 -15.63
CA HIS A 227 -6.96 -15.45 -16.94
C HIS A 227 -5.81 -16.26 -17.50
N ALA A 228 -6.15 -17.33 -18.26
CA ALA A 228 -5.22 -18.16 -18.97
C ALA A 228 -5.50 -18.09 -20.47
N PHE A 229 -4.44 -18.05 -21.28
CA PHE A 229 -4.49 -17.97 -22.72
C PHE A 229 -3.61 -19.06 -23.33
N SER A 230 -4.09 -19.65 -24.43
CA SER A 230 -3.34 -20.62 -25.23
C SER A 230 -2.37 -19.94 -26.17
N ASP A 231 -1.41 -20.70 -26.70
CA ASP A 231 -0.48 -20.19 -27.72
C ASP A 231 -1.21 -19.57 -28.93
N GLY A 232 -0.78 -18.36 -29.31
CA GLY A 232 -1.38 -17.58 -30.40
C GLY A 232 -2.73 -16.93 -30.07
N GLU A 233 -3.26 -17.10 -28.88
CA GLU A 233 -4.54 -16.49 -28.47
C GLU A 233 -4.38 -14.98 -28.26
N THR A 234 -5.33 -14.21 -28.79
CA THR A 234 -5.36 -12.75 -28.63
C THR A 234 -5.90 -12.38 -27.24
N ILE A 235 -5.07 -11.70 -26.46
CA ILE A 235 -5.44 -11.16 -25.14
C ILE A 235 -6.20 -9.84 -25.32
N ALA A 236 -5.76 -9.00 -26.26
CA ALA A 236 -6.41 -7.75 -26.63
C ALA A 236 -6.00 -7.30 -28.04
N GLU A 237 -6.89 -6.64 -28.76
CA GLU A 237 -6.62 -6.11 -30.10
C GLU A 237 -6.05 -4.68 -30.03
N GLN A 238 -5.26 -4.30 -31.06
CA GLN A 238 -4.89 -2.90 -31.28
C GLN A 238 -6.13 -2.07 -31.60
N GLY A 239 -6.32 -0.95 -30.92
CA GLY A 239 -7.48 -0.06 -31.07
C GLY A 239 -8.63 -0.35 -30.11
N ASP A 240 -8.59 -1.47 -29.41
CA ASP A 240 -9.61 -1.78 -28.39
C ASP A 240 -9.63 -0.76 -27.25
N PRO A 241 -10.76 -0.61 -26.55
CA PRO A 241 -10.82 0.17 -25.33
C PRO A 241 -9.80 -0.36 -24.31
N GLY A 242 -9.04 0.53 -23.69
CA GLY A 242 -8.09 0.17 -22.62
C GLY A 242 -8.82 -0.01 -21.29
N ASP A 243 -9.65 -1.02 -21.15
CA ASP A 243 -10.51 -1.25 -19.99
C ASP A 243 -9.89 -2.13 -18.90
N ALA A 244 -8.78 -2.81 -19.20
CA ALA A 244 -8.00 -3.57 -18.23
C ALA A 244 -6.50 -3.50 -18.54
N MET A 245 -5.66 -3.63 -17.52
CA MET A 245 -4.25 -3.97 -17.65
C MET A 245 -4.02 -5.41 -17.19
N HIS A 246 -2.94 -6.00 -17.65
CA HIS A 246 -2.61 -7.40 -17.35
C HIS A 246 -1.19 -7.48 -16.80
N ILE A 247 -0.99 -8.30 -15.78
CA ILE A 247 0.29 -8.62 -15.18
C ILE A 247 0.59 -10.07 -15.52
N ILE A 248 1.69 -10.32 -16.21
CA ILE A 248 2.06 -11.66 -16.66
C ILE A 248 2.53 -12.47 -15.45
N VAL A 249 1.79 -13.52 -15.08
CA VAL A 249 2.17 -14.45 -14.01
C VAL A 249 3.16 -15.48 -14.54
N SER A 250 2.89 -16.03 -15.73
CA SER A 250 3.77 -17.00 -16.40
C SER A 250 3.56 -16.98 -17.91
N GLY A 251 4.58 -17.39 -18.65
CA GLY A 251 4.60 -17.35 -20.12
C GLY A 251 5.04 -16.00 -20.67
N ASP A 252 4.94 -15.85 -21.98
CA ASP A 252 5.38 -14.68 -22.73
C ASP A 252 4.24 -14.09 -23.56
N VAL A 253 4.21 -12.78 -23.73
CA VAL A 253 3.22 -12.06 -24.52
C VAL A 253 3.92 -11.22 -25.58
N SER A 254 3.56 -11.43 -26.84
CA SER A 254 3.99 -10.62 -27.98
C SER A 254 3.17 -9.34 -28.08
N ILE A 255 3.84 -8.21 -28.14
CA ILE A 255 3.25 -6.90 -28.43
C ILE A 255 3.26 -6.72 -29.94
N VAL A 256 2.08 -6.63 -30.55
CA VAL A 256 1.91 -6.66 -32.01
C VAL A 256 1.30 -5.35 -32.49
N VAL A 257 1.89 -4.77 -33.53
CA VAL A 257 1.34 -3.59 -34.20
C VAL A 257 0.92 -3.97 -35.62
N LYS A 258 -0.29 -3.61 -35.99
CA LYS A 258 -0.84 -3.71 -37.36
C LYS A 258 -0.58 -2.37 -38.06
N ALA A 259 0.29 -2.38 -39.08
CA ALA A 259 0.54 -1.23 -39.94
C ALA A 259 0.60 -1.70 -41.41
N ASP A 260 -0.04 -0.95 -42.30
CA ASP A 260 -0.07 -1.22 -43.75
C ASP A 260 -0.53 -2.65 -44.13
N GLY A 261 -1.45 -3.21 -43.31
CA GLY A 261 -1.98 -4.56 -43.53
C GLY A 261 -1.04 -5.70 -43.07
N GLN A 262 0.10 -5.37 -42.48
CA GLN A 262 1.05 -6.34 -41.93
C GLN A 262 1.08 -6.28 -40.37
N GLU A 263 1.15 -7.45 -39.78
CA GLU A 263 1.38 -7.59 -38.32
C GLU A 263 2.89 -7.68 -38.07
N ARG A 264 3.35 -6.88 -37.09
CA ARG A 264 4.75 -6.90 -36.67
C ARG A 264 4.83 -6.97 -35.14
N VAL A 265 5.59 -7.94 -34.65
CA VAL A 265 5.96 -8.02 -33.21
C VAL A 265 7.01 -6.93 -32.96
N ILE A 266 6.72 -6.02 -32.03
CA ILE A 266 7.60 -4.91 -31.64
C ILE A 266 8.31 -5.15 -30.32
N ALA A 267 7.77 -6.04 -29.47
CA ALA A 267 8.37 -6.43 -28.21
C ALA A 267 7.77 -7.76 -27.71
N VAL A 268 8.48 -8.43 -26.82
CA VAL A 268 7.97 -9.54 -26.02
C VAL A 268 8.07 -9.15 -24.56
N ARG A 269 7.07 -9.54 -23.79
CA ARG A 269 6.98 -9.31 -22.35
C ARG A 269 6.81 -10.65 -21.64
N SER A 270 7.44 -10.77 -20.47
CA SER A 270 7.55 -12.03 -19.72
C SER A 270 6.97 -11.89 -18.29
N SER A 271 7.04 -12.95 -17.50
CA SER A 271 6.58 -12.98 -16.11
C SER A 271 7.10 -11.77 -15.30
N GLY A 272 6.20 -11.12 -14.55
CA GLY A 272 6.47 -9.91 -13.78
C GLY A 272 6.24 -8.61 -14.54
N ASP A 273 6.12 -8.65 -15.89
CA ASP A 273 5.82 -7.46 -16.68
C ASP A 273 4.34 -7.08 -16.60
N VAL A 274 4.08 -5.76 -16.66
CA VAL A 274 2.74 -5.18 -16.79
C VAL A 274 2.54 -4.73 -18.23
N ILE A 275 1.41 -5.10 -18.82
CA ILE A 275 1.04 -4.80 -20.20
C ILE A 275 -0.34 -4.15 -20.25
N GLY A 276 -0.53 -3.23 -21.18
CA GLY A 276 -1.80 -2.53 -21.39
C GLY A 276 -2.09 -1.43 -20.37
N GLU A 277 -1.18 -1.13 -19.45
CA GLU A 277 -1.28 -0.10 -18.43
C GLU A 277 -1.48 1.31 -19.01
N MET A 278 -0.81 1.59 -20.16
CA MET A 278 -0.90 2.89 -20.80
C MET A 278 -2.32 3.23 -21.23
N ALA A 279 -3.07 2.25 -21.77
CA ALA A 279 -4.44 2.46 -22.20
C ALA A 279 -5.39 2.68 -21.01
N VAL A 280 -5.15 1.98 -19.88
CA VAL A 280 -5.90 2.16 -18.64
C VAL A 280 -5.68 3.55 -18.05
N ILE A 281 -4.41 3.99 -17.93
CA ILE A 281 -4.05 5.25 -17.29
C ILE A 281 -4.46 6.46 -18.13
N THR A 282 -4.28 6.38 -19.47
CA THR A 282 -4.56 7.50 -20.38
C THR A 282 -6.00 7.52 -20.88
N SER A 283 -6.77 6.47 -20.62
CA SER A 283 -8.12 6.26 -21.19
C SER A 283 -8.15 6.34 -22.72
N ARG A 284 -7.05 5.95 -23.38
CA ARG A 284 -6.93 5.90 -24.84
C ARG A 284 -7.07 4.46 -25.34
N PRO A 285 -7.44 4.28 -26.62
CA PRO A 285 -7.42 2.97 -27.25
C PRO A 285 -6.01 2.33 -27.17
N ARG A 286 -5.96 1.00 -27.18
CA ARG A 286 -4.70 0.23 -27.14
C ARG A 286 -3.83 0.56 -28.37
N MET A 287 -2.59 0.93 -28.13
CA MET A 287 -1.64 1.27 -29.17
C MET A 287 -1.13 0.04 -29.92
N ALA A 288 -1.20 -1.14 -29.32
CA ALA A 288 -0.75 -2.42 -29.86
C ALA A 288 -1.68 -3.54 -29.43
N GLY A 289 -1.72 -4.62 -30.20
CA GLY A 289 -2.34 -5.88 -29.82
C GLY A 289 -1.43 -6.67 -28.86
N LEU A 290 -2.05 -7.54 -28.09
CA LEU A 290 -1.41 -8.43 -27.13
C LEU A 290 -1.75 -9.86 -27.52
N VAL A 291 -0.74 -10.69 -27.84
CA VAL A 291 -0.91 -12.07 -28.30
C VAL A 291 -0.06 -13.00 -27.45
N ALA A 292 -0.64 -14.09 -26.96
CA ALA A 292 0.07 -15.07 -26.20
C ALA A 292 1.15 -15.78 -27.05
N ALA A 293 2.37 -15.85 -26.57
CA ALA A 293 3.49 -16.56 -27.20
C ALA A 293 3.79 -17.81 -26.36
N GLY A 294 3.01 -18.86 -26.58
CA GLY A 294 2.93 -20.02 -25.71
C GLY A 294 1.76 -19.92 -24.70
N PRO A 295 1.63 -20.89 -23.79
CA PRO A 295 0.65 -20.81 -22.70
C PRO A 295 0.98 -19.63 -21.75
N VAL A 296 0.01 -18.75 -21.51
CA VAL A 296 0.17 -17.54 -20.69
C VAL A 296 -0.87 -17.51 -19.57
N ARG A 297 -0.45 -17.11 -18.37
CA ARG A 297 -1.34 -16.75 -17.27
C ARG A 297 -1.12 -15.30 -16.90
N VAL A 298 -2.19 -14.57 -16.69
CA VAL A 298 -2.14 -13.15 -16.29
C VAL A 298 -3.08 -12.86 -15.11
N LEU A 299 -2.73 -11.84 -14.32
CA LEU A 299 -3.66 -11.17 -13.41
C LEU A 299 -4.16 -9.91 -14.14
N SER A 300 -5.45 -9.82 -14.35
CA SER A 300 -6.11 -8.70 -15.02
C SER A 300 -6.74 -7.78 -14.00
N ILE A 301 -6.52 -6.47 -14.12
CA ILE A 301 -7.10 -5.43 -13.27
C ILE A 301 -7.87 -4.48 -14.15
N GLY A 302 -9.19 -4.42 -13.94
CA GLY A 302 -10.06 -3.52 -14.68
C GLY A 302 -9.77 -2.05 -14.36
N ARG A 303 -9.96 -1.16 -15.35
CA ARG A 303 -9.70 0.27 -15.21
C ARG A 303 -10.49 0.89 -14.04
N LEU A 304 -11.77 0.61 -13.95
CA LEU A 304 -12.62 1.20 -12.91
C LEU A 304 -12.17 0.79 -11.50
N GLN A 305 -11.76 -0.47 -11.32
CA GLN A 305 -11.24 -0.99 -10.07
C GLN A 305 -9.90 -0.32 -9.73
N PHE A 306 -9.00 -0.22 -10.70
CA PHE A 306 -7.70 0.43 -10.51
C PHE A 306 -7.85 1.92 -10.17
N GLU A 307 -8.66 2.65 -10.93
CA GLU A 307 -8.95 4.06 -10.65
C GLU A 307 -9.60 4.27 -9.28
N SER A 308 -10.49 3.35 -8.84
CA SER A 308 -11.11 3.42 -7.51
C SER A 308 -10.05 3.29 -6.41
N ILE A 309 -9.13 2.32 -6.55
CA ILE A 309 -8.02 2.13 -5.60
C ILE A 309 -7.15 3.38 -5.54
N LEU A 310 -6.78 3.96 -6.69
CA LEU A 310 -5.95 5.16 -6.74
C LEU A 310 -6.64 6.38 -6.09
N ARG A 311 -7.96 6.53 -6.26
CA ARG A 311 -8.72 7.63 -5.63
C ARG A 311 -8.86 7.45 -4.12
N GLU A 312 -8.97 6.21 -3.65
CA GLU A 312 -9.13 5.92 -2.22
C GLU A 312 -7.80 5.97 -1.46
N ARG A 313 -6.69 5.78 -2.17
CA ARG A 313 -5.33 5.68 -1.63
C ARG A 313 -4.35 6.57 -2.41
N PRO A 314 -4.25 7.86 -2.08
CA PRO A 314 -3.36 8.79 -2.77
C PRO A 314 -1.88 8.37 -2.73
N GLU A 315 -1.46 7.67 -1.68
CA GLU A 315 -0.10 7.13 -1.52
C GLU A 315 0.22 6.11 -2.61
N THR A 316 -0.73 5.23 -2.93
CA THR A 316 -0.62 4.27 -4.05
C THR A 316 -0.46 5.00 -5.38
N SER A 317 -1.18 6.10 -5.59
CA SER A 317 -1.07 6.92 -6.80
C SER A 317 0.33 7.49 -6.97
N LEU A 318 0.93 8.00 -5.90
CA LEU A 318 2.30 8.54 -5.93
C LEU A 318 3.34 7.44 -6.23
N GLY A 319 3.17 6.25 -5.67
CA GLY A 319 4.02 5.08 -5.98
C GLY A 319 3.96 4.73 -7.47
N VAL A 320 2.76 4.57 -8.02
CA VAL A 320 2.55 4.29 -9.45
C VAL A 320 3.16 5.39 -10.33
N ILE A 321 2.97 6.66 -10.00
CA ILE A 321 3.54 7.80 -10.75
C ILE A 321 5.07 7.74 -10.75
N ARG A 322 5.71 7.46 -9.62
CA ARG A 322 7.18 7.34 -9.55
C ARG A 322 7.70 6.27 -10.49
N VAL A 323 7.10 5.09 -10.47
CA VAL A 323 7.51 3.99 -11.36
C VAL A 323 7.30 4.33 -12.83
N LEU A 324 6.20 4.98 -13.20
CA LEU A 324 5.95 5.43 -14.56
C LEU A 324 6.96 6.49 -15.00
N CYS A 325 7.33 7.43 -14.11
CA CYS A 325 8.37 8.42 -14.39
C CYS A 325 9.75 7.76 -14.58
N GLN A 326 10.08 6.75 -13.78
CA GLN A 326 11.32 5.97 -13.95
C GLN A 326 11.36 5.27 -15.31
N ARG A 327 10.28 4.59 -15.72
CA ARG A 327 10.18 3.95 -17.04
C ARG A 327 10.34 4.93 -18.21
N LEU A 328 9.84 6.16 -18.05
CA LEU A 328 10.00 7.21 -19.06
C LEU A 328 11.41 7.80 -19.08
N ALA A 329 12.12 7.76 -17.97
CA ALA A 329 13.49 8.25 -17.84
C ALA A 329 14.53 7.23 -18.31
N GLU A 330 14.21 5.95 -18.36
CA GLU A 330 15.07 4.92 -18.94
C GLU A 330 15.12 5.18 -20.46
N PRO A 331 16.32 5.42 -21.03
CA PRO A 331 16.45 5.57 -22.48
C PRO A 331 15.92 4.28 -23.11
N MET A 332 15.04 4.40 -24.09
CA MET A 332 14.70 3.31 -24.99
C MET A 332 16.00 2.95 -25.73
N ASP A 333 16.78 2.04 -25.18
CA ASP A 333 17.86 1.40 -25.91
C ASP A 333 17.19 0.63 -27.03
N ALA A 334 17.13 1.34 -28.17
CA ALA A 334 16.80 0.76 -29.44
C ALA A 334 17.82 -0.34 -29.68
N GLY A 335 17.42 -1.58 -29.46
CA GLY A 335 18.16 -2.72 -30.01
C GLY A 335 18.26 -2.55 -31.49
N GLY A 336 19.34 -1.89 -31.92
CA GLY A 336 19.79 -1.91 -33.30
C GLY A 336 20.37 -3.29 -33.54
N PRO A 337 20.02 -3.96 -34.66
CA PRO A 337 20.71 -5.17 -35.06
C PRO A 337 22.14 -4.81 -35.46
N GLY A 338 23.12 -5.43 -34.79
CA GLY A 338 24.48 -5.55 -35.30
C GLY A 338 24.58 -6.74 -36.23
#